data_4ba5ff33fda14c75ebdc9bd9e50ff180
#
_entry.id   4ba5ff33fda14c75ebdc9bd9e50ff180
#
_cell.length_a   1.000
_cell.length_b   1.000
_cell.length_c   1.000
_cell.angle_alpha   90.00
_cell.angle_beta   90.00
_cell.angle_gamma   90.00
#
_symmetry.space_group_name_H-M   'P 1'
#
loop_
_entity.id
_entity.type
_entity.pdbx_description
1 polymer ?
#
loop_
_entity_poly.entity_id
_entity_poly.type
_entity_poly.pdbx_seq_one_letter_code
_entity_poly.pdbx_strand_id
1 'polypeptide(L)'
;MIRAILTNAALCLSVFLYSSCQSGDKNSLILENTTGLERAGELIVLKKDWLENKLGKISKEKYVVVADKEGQFATVQYDDLDKDGAWDEIALLQSFKPNEKKSFLLSIADQPATIKAVVRAHARHSRKNADNTFGPDLMMDSIPAAQPATDFTKQAYPPFLTEGPAWENDKTGFRLYFDVRNGKDIWGKTTAKMMLDEVGTDTSRNYHQLADWGMDILKVGTSLGAGALALAVQTNNGKDSLIRLGGVNMGKVYYEKICDGPVRAIIRLRYPEWKVMDGIDAVNVTDEISIWGGQYFYESKVTVNNAPGDSKLVTGIVNLYNHAINKIDTAGSAIAYTWGKQSENKDNLGMAIVAAANDIETISKLPEENKTVTNTYTVTFKPSLKKEVNFRFYAGWEKSDDAFKTASGFKDFLVNQAVLKKEKIIIK
;
A
#
# COMPACT_ATOMS: atom_id res chain seq x y z
N MET A 1 -39.16 -14.02 65.31
CA MET A 1 -39.97 -13.17 64.38
C MET A 1 -39.05 -12.15 63.78
N ILE A 2 -38.51 -12.42 62.58
CA ILE A 2 -37.82 -11.42 61.77
C ILE A 2 -38.26 -11.72 60.33
N ARG A 3 -38.97 -10.77 59.75
CA ARG A 3 -39.49 -10.81 58.36
C ARG A 3 -38.36 -10.50 57.39
N ALA A 4 -38.12 -11.42 56.43
CA ALA A 4 -37.31 -11.17 55.27
C ALA A 4 -38.13 -10.42 54.20
N ILE A 5 -37.61 -9.30 53.73
CA ILE A 5 -38.14 -8.52 52.62
C ILE A 5 -37.42 -8.96 51.35
N LEU A 6 -38.17 -9.63 50.46
CA LEU A 6 -37.74 -9.95 49.10
C LEU A 6 -38.00 -8.76 48.20
N THR A 7 -36.94 -8.13 47.70
CA THR A 7 -37.03 -7.12 46.63
C THR A 7 -36.91 -7.82 45.27
N ASN A 8 -38.01 -7.86 44.53
CA ASN A 8 -38.05 -8.27 43.13
C ASN A 8 -37.48 -7.16 42.26
N ALA A 9 -36.32 -7.40 41.63
CA ALA A 9 -35.84 -6.59 40.51
C ALA A 9 -36.47 -7.11 39.21
N ALA A 10 -37.40 -6.38 38.68
CA ALA A 10 -37.99 -6.66 37.35
C ALA A 10 -37.00 -6.22 36.26
N LEU A 11 -36.44 -7.19 35.56
CA LEU A 11 -35.61 -6.99 34.36
C LEU A 11 -36.57 -6.71 33.20
N CYS A 12 -36.68 -5.45 32.77
CA CYS A 12 -37.43 -5.08 31.56
C CYS A 12 -36.63 -5.52 30.33
N LEU A 13 -37.01 -6.67 29.76
CA LEU A 13 -36.55 -7.14 28.47
C LEU A 13 -37.39 -6.45 27.41
N SER A 14 -36.90 -5.37 26.80
CA SER A 14 -37.52 -4.73 25.66
C SER A 14 -37.29 -5.56 24.41
N VAL A 15 -38.26 -6.39 24.07
CA VAL A 15 -38.34 -7.11 22.78
C VAL A 15 -38.69 -6.10 21.69
N PHE A 16 -37.74 -5.69 20.89
CA PHE A 16 -38.03 -4.97 19.64
C PHE A 16 -38.58 -5.94 18.60
N LEU A 17 -39.89 -5.91 18.41
CA LEU A 17 -40.56 -6.55 17.29
C LEU A 17 -40.24 -5.76 16.01
N TYR A 18 -39.34 -6.29 15.19
CA TYR A 18 -39.16 -5.78 13.83
C TYR A 18 -40.30 -6.20 12.94
N SER A 19 -41.20 -5.25 12.63
CA SER A 19 -42.15 -5.37 11.54
C SER A 19 -41.40 -5.36 10.21
N SER A 20 -41.40 -6.50 9.51
CA SER A 20 -40.88 -6.64 8.15
C SER A 20 -41.86 -5.97 7.18
N CYS A 21 -41.60 -4.73 6.81
CA CYS A 21 -42.13 -4.13 5.59
C CYS A 21 -41.07 -4.16 4.51
N GLN A 22 -41.36 -4.79 3.38
CA GLN A 22 -40.54 -4.76 2.16
C GLN A 22 -40.62 -3.37 1.48
N SER A 23 -39.99 -2.39 2.06
CA SER A 23 -39.42 -1.25 1.34
C SER A 23 -37.90 -1.47 1.37
N GLY A 24 -37.24 -1.45 0.20
CA GLY A 24 -35.77 -1.63 0.16
C GLY A 24 -35.13 -0.74 1.22
N ASP A 25 -34.54 -1.35 2.24
CA ASP A 25 -34.03 -0.66 3.42
C ASP A 25 -33.02 0.38 2.95
N LYS A 26 -33.36 1.66 3.05
CA LYS A 26 -32.47 2.78 2.66
C LYS A 26 -31.10 2.65 3.31
N ASN A 27 -31.02 2.00 4.44
CA ASN A 27 -29.82 1.82 5.25
C ASN A 27 -29.06 0.51 4.93
N SER A 28 -29.48 -0.25 3.92
CA SER A 28 -28.80 -1.49 3.56
C SER A 28 -27.56 -1.20 2.70
N LEU A 29 -26.45 -1.85 3.01
CA LEU A 29 -25.25 -1.94 2.17
C LEU A 29 -25.17 -3.36 1.60
N ILE A 30 -25.26 -3.47 0.29
CA ILE A 30 -25.11 -4.73 -0.42
C ILE A 30 -23.77 -4.73 -1.14
N LEU A 31 -22.95 -5.74 -0.88
CA LEU A 31 -21.68 -5.98 -1.52
C LEU A 31 -21.73 -7.29 -2.30
N GLU A 32 -21.37 -7.27 -3.58
CA GLU A 32 -21.55 -8.44 -4.45
C GLU A 32 -20.24 -8.72 -5.23
N ASN A 33 -19.68 -9.91 -5.03
CA ASN A 33 -18.63 -10.48 -5.86
C ASN A 33 -19.28 -11.22 -7.04
N THR A 34 -19.19 -10.66 -8.23
CA THR A 34 -19.76 -11.25 -9.46
C THR A 34 -18.83 -12.20 -10.17
N THR A 35 -17.64 -12.44 -9.63
CA THR A 35 -16.63 -13.31 -10.24
C THR A 35 -16.69 -14.73 -9.67
N GLY A 36 -16.28 -15.70 -10.47
CA GLY A 36 -16.04 -17.09 -10.02
C GLY A 36 -14.77 -17.26 -9.17
N LEU A 37 -14.14 -16.15 -8.72
CA LEU A 37 -12.94 -16.16 -7.91
C LEU A 37 -13.25 -15.76 -6.47
N GLU A 38 -12.53 -16.36 -5.53
CA GLU A 38 -12.50 -15.92 -4.13
C GLU A 38 -11.76 -14.58 -4.01
N ARG A 39 -12.22 -13.73 -3.08
CA ARG A 39 -11.55 -12.46 -2.72
C ARG A 39 -11.17 -12.47 -1.26
N ALA A 40 -9.89 -12.47 -0.97
CA ALA A 40 -9.37 -12.38 0.38
C ALA A 40 -9.04 -10.91 0.72
N GLY A 41 -9.73 -10.32 1.70
CA GLY A 41 -9.42 -8.96 2.14
C GLY A 41 -9.65 -7.88 1.08
N GLU A 42 -10.80 -7.90 0.43
CA GLU A 42 -11.19 -6.85 -0.52
C GLU A 42 -11.44 -5.53 0.23
N LEU A 43 -10.80 -4.46 -0.22
CA LEU A 43 -10.98 -3.13 0.34
C LEU A 43 -12.26 -2.48 -0.18
N ILE A 44 -13.18 -2.19 0.72
CA ILE A 44 -14.41 -1.45 0.44
C ILE A 44 -14.26 -0.05 1.02
N VAL A 45 -14.39 0.95 0.17
CA VAL A 45 -14.33 2.36 0.54
C VAL A 45 -15.67 3.01 0.25
N LEU A 46 -16.27 3.63 1.26
CA LEU A 46 -17.54 4.34 1.16
C LEU A 46 -17.32 5.81 1.51
N LYS A 47 -17.46 6.68 0.52
CA LYS A 47 -17.33 8.13 0.71
C LYS A 47 -18.48 8.69 1.54
N LYS A 48 -18.21 9.74 2.29
CA LYS A 48 -19.21 10.41 3.15
C LYS A 48 -20.44 10.84 2.36
N ASP A 49 -20.28 11.44 1.19
CA ASP A 49 -21.40 11.86 0.34
C ASP A 49 -22.30 10.69 -0.06
N TRP A 50 -21.71 9.52 -0.37
CA TRP A 50 -22.49 8.32 -0.69
C TRP A 50 -23.28 7.83 0.53
N LEU A 51 -22.69 7.88 1.71
CA LEU A 51 -23.32 7.52 2.97
C LEU A 51 -24.44 8.51 3.34
N GLU A 52 -24.22 9.81 3.16
CA GLU A 52 -25.23 10.84 3.39
C GLU A 52 -26.44 10.72 2.45
N ASN A 53 -26.23 10.30 1.22
CA ASN A 53 -27.34 10.01 0.29
C ASN A 53 -28.23 8.85 0.77
N LYS A 54 -27.68 7.92 1.56
CA LYS A 54 -28.44 6.79 2.13
C LYS A 54 -29.02 7.09 3.49
N LEU A 55 -28.25 7.71 4.37
CA LEU A 55 -28.57 7.82 5.80
C LEU A 55 -29.10 9.22 6.20
N GLY A 56 -29.03 10.19 5.28
CA GLY A 56 -29.22 11.60 5.60
C GLY A 56 -27.92 12.25 6.07
N LYS A 57 -27.98 13.56 6.37
CA LYS A 57 -26.83 14.36 6.73
C LYS A 57 -26.12 13.81 7.99
N ILE A 58 -24.79 13.66 7.91
CA ILE A 58 -23.94 13.15 8.97
C ILE A 58 -23.09 14.29 9.52
N SER A 59 -23.31 14.68 10.77
CA SER A 59 -22.51 15.73 11.40
C SER A 59 -21.08 15.26 11.70
N LYS A 60 -20.16 16.20 11.91
CA LYS A 60 -18.73 15.96 12.08
C LYS A 60 -18.42 14.97 13.21
N GLU A 61 -19.20 15.00 14.29
CA GLU A 61 -18.98 14.19 15.50
C GLU A 61 -19.71 12.84 15.45
N LYS A 62 -20.36 12.51 14.33
CA LYS A 62 -21.08 11.24 14.16
C LYS A 62 -20.27 10.27 13.30
N TYR A 63 -20.51 9.00 13.54
CA TYR A 63 -19.85 7.89 12.88
C TYR A 63 -20.87 7.00 12.17
N VAL A 64 -20.44 6.29 11.15
CA VAL A 64 -21.26 5.26 10.50
C VAL A 64 -20.77 3.90 10.94
N VAL A 65 -21.61 3.12 11.59
CA VAL A 65 -21.31 1.73 11.94
C VAL A 65 -21.94 0.78 10.92
N VAL A 66 -21.24 -0.31 10.66
CA VAL A 66 -21.62 -1.34 9.68
C VAL A 66 -21.81 -2.64 10.44
N ALA A 67 -23.02 -3.20 10.40
CA ALA A 67 -23.33 -4.46 11.05
C ALA A 67 -23.83 -5.50 10.03
N ASP A 68 -23.48 -6.77 10.21
CA ASP A 68 -24.07 -7.85 9.43
C ASP A 68 -25.51 -8.17 9.86
N LYS A 69 -26.11 -9.19 9.26
CA LYS A 69 -27.51 -9.61 9.55
C LYS A 69 -27.67 -10.17 10.96
N GLU A 70 -26.62 -10.68 11.53
CA GLU A 70 -26.54 -11.22 12.90
C GLU A 70 -26.27 -10.13 13.93
N GLY A 71 -26.10 -8.86 13.50
CA GLY A 71 -25.80 -7.70 14.34
C GLY A 71 -24.34 -7.60 14.74
N GLN A 72 -23.42 -8.35 14.12
CA GLN A 72 -22.00 -8.25 14.37
C GLN A 72 -21.41 -7.04 13.63
N PHE A 73 -20.72 -6.17 14.35
CA PHE A 73 -20.08 -5.00 13.75
C PHE A 73 -18.85 -5.38 12.94
N ALA A 74 -18.73 -4.84 11.73
CA ALA A 74 -17.51 -4.86 10.96
C ALA A 74 -16.46 -3.89 11.53
N THR A 75 -15.17 -4.21 11.39
CA THR A 75 -14.09 -3.25 11.63
C THR A 75 -14.17 -2.15 10.56
N VAL A 76 -14.42 -0.93 11.00
CA VAL A 76 -14.49 0.28 10.17
C VAL A 76 -13.35 1.21 10.54
N GLN A 77 -12.61 1.67 9.54
CA GLN A 77 -11.64 2.74 9.65
C GLN A 77 -12.24 4.02 9.08
N TYR A 78 -12.08 5.13 9.79
CA TYR A 78 -12.56 6.45 9.39
C TYR A 78 -11.36 7.28 8.96
N ASP A 79 -11.30 7.64 7.68
CA ASP A 79 -10.15 8.36 7.13
C ASP A 79 -10.50 9.83 6.92
N ASP A 80 -9.71 10.69 7.54
CA ASP A 80 -9.66 12.14 7.34
C ASP A 80 -8.50 12.42 6.36
N LEU A 81 -8.84 12.54 5.07
CA LEU A 81 -7.86 12.60 3.99
C LEU A 81 -7.28 13.99 3.79
N ASP A 82 -8.03 15.05 4.12
CA ASP A 82 -7.63 16.44 4.00
C ASP A 82 -7.20 17.08 5.32
N LYS A 83 -7.33 16.32 6.44
CA LYS A 83 -6.91 16.66 7.79
C LYS A 83 -7.64 17.88 8.37
N ASP A 84 -8.90 18.06 8.01
CA ASP A 84 -9.78 19.09 8.59
C ASP A 84 -10.38 18.67 9.95
N GLY A 85 -10.08 17.44 10.39
CA GLY A 85 -10.55 16.83 11.64
C GLY A 85 -11.94 16.21 11.53
N ALA A 86 -12.48 16.03 10.32
CA ALA A 86 -13.66 15.22 10.03
C ALA A 86 -13.26 14.10 9.09
N TRP A 87 -13.86 12.94 9.23
CA TRP A 87 -13.62 11.85 8.28
C TRP A 87 -14.33 12.11 6.94
N ASP A 88 -13.67 11.75 5.82
CA ASP A 88 -14.15 11.89 4.45
C ASP A 88 -14.76 10.61 3.91
N GLU A 89 -14.24 9.48 4.36
CA GLU A 89 -14.68 8.17 3.92
C GLU A 89 -14.47 7.11 5.01
N ILE A 90 -15.18 6.01 4.89
CA ILE A 90 -14.94 4.84 5.71
C ILE A 90 -14.35 3.72 4.86
N ALA A 91 -13.44 2.96 5.46
CA ALA A 91 -12.82 1.79 4.86
C ALA A 91 -13.10 0.54 5.70
N LEU A 92 -13.38 -0.58 5.03
CA LEU A 92 -13.53 -1.88 5.67
C LEU A 92 -12.98 -2.98 4.75
N LEU A 93 -12.57 -4.10 5.34
CA LEU A 93 -12.12 -5.28 4.60
C LEU A 93 -13.20 -6.36 4.63
N GLN A 94 -13.52 -6.91 3.45
CA GLN A 94 -14.43 -8.02 3.32
C GLN A 94 -13.84 -9.11 2.43
N SER A 95 -13.98 -10.37 2.84
CA SER A 95 -13.64 -11.52 2.00
C SER A 95 -14.90 -12.09 1.39
N PHE A 96 -14.81 -12.62 0.17
CA PHE A 96 -15.96 -13.16 -0.55
C PHE A 96 -15.63 -14.51 -1.16
N LYS A 97 -16.56 -15.44 -1.07
CA LYS A 97 -16.57 -16.64 -1.91
C LYS A 97 -16.89 -16.28 -3.37
N PRO A 98 -16.65 -17.18 -4.32
CA PRO A 98 -17.12 -17.01 -5.69
C PRO A 98 -18.64 -16.68 -5.76
N ASN A 99 -18.99 -15.63 -6.51
CA ASN A 99 -20.38 -15.18 -6.71
C ASN A 99 -21.16 -14.89 -5.41
N GLU A 100 -20.46 -14.52 -4.33
CA GLU A 100 -21.08 -14.24 -3.05
C GLU A 100 -21.65 -12.84 -2.98
N LYS A 101 -22.81 -12.72 -2.36
CA LYS A 101 -23.47 -11.47 -2.01
C LYS A 101 -23.60 -11.37 -0.50
N LYS A 102 -23.12 -10.25 0.06
CA LYS A 102 -23.22 -9.91 1.48
C LYS A 102 -24.11 -8.70 1.67
N SER A 103 -24.85 -8.68 2.77
CA SER A 103 -25.70 -7.55 3.14
C SER A 103 -25.36 -7.11 4.54
N PHE A 104 -25.27 -5.80 4.71
CA PHE A 104 -25.00 -5.13 5.98
C PHE A 104 -26.05 -4.06 6.23
N LEU A 105 -26.22 -3.69 7.48
CA LEU A 105 -26.99 -2.55 7.92
C LEU A 105 -26.04 -1.39 8.26
N LEU A 106 -26.31 -0.21 7.73
CA LEU A 106 -25.64 1.02 8.04
C LEU A 106 -26.45 1.81 9.07
N SER A 107 -25.82 2.36 10.09
CA SER A 107 -26.46 3.26 11.04
C SER A 107 -25.51 4.36 11.51
N ILE A 108 -26.12 5.52 11.84
CA ILE A 108 -25.37 6.65 12.43
C ILE A 108 -25.29 6.44 13.94
N ALA A 109 -24.10 6.61 14.51
CA ALA A 109 -23.82 6.44 15.93
C ALA A 109 -23.03 7.64 16.49
N ASP A 110 -23.08 7.80 17.81
CA ASP A 110 -22.31 8.84 18.52
C ASP A 110 -20.83 8.49 18.66
N GLN A 111 -20.51 7.18 18.58
CA GLN A 111 -19.16 6.65 18.73
C GLN A 111 -18.95 5.53 17.69
N PRO A 112 -17.70 5.27 17.29
CA PRO A 112 -17.36 4.05 16.54
C PRO A 112 -17.82 2.80 17.28
N ALA A 113 -18.11 1.73 16.54
CA ALA A 113 -18.44 0.46 17.17
C ALA A 113 -17.29 -0.02 18.06
N THR A 114 -17.63 -0.39 19.31
CA THR A 114 -16.64 -0.92 20.26
C THR A 114 -16.34 -2.37 19.91
N ILE A 115 -15.29 -2.58 19.10
CA ILE A 115 -14.77 -3.89 18.73
C ILE A 115 -13.26 -3.93 18.96
N LYS A 116 -12.74 -5.10 19.29
CA LYS A 116 -11.29 -5.32 19.31
C LYS A 116 -10.82 -5.55 17.88
N ALA A 117 -10.53 -4.46 17.16
CA ALA A 117 -10.03 -4.55 15.80
C ALA A 117 -8.65 -5.22 15.76
N VAL A 118 -8.47 -6.13 14.81
CA VAL A 118 -7.15 -6.65 14.46
C VAL A 118 -6.54 -5.68 13.45
N VAL A 119 -5.38 -5.11 13.80
CA VAL A 119 -4.64 -4.24 12.88
C VAL A 119 -4.07 -5.10 11.74
N ARG A 120 -4.43 -4.78 10.50
CA ARG A 120 -4.04 -5.51 9.31
C ARG A 120 -3.23 -4.69 8.30
N ALA A 121 -3.02 -3.42 8.59
CA ALA A 121 -2.13 -2.54 7.82
C ALA A 121 -1.51 -1.51 8.77
N HIS A 122 -0.28 -1.10 8.45
CA HIS A 122 0.46 -0.14 9.25
C HIS A 122 1.51 0.58 8.42
N ALA A 123 1.72 1.86 8.68
CA ALA A 123 2.82 2.64 8.14
C ALA A 123 3.59 3.31 9.28
N ARG A 124 4.91 3.26 9.23
CA ARG A 124 5.78 3.77 10.26
C ARG A 124 6.91 4.62 9.67
N HIS A 125 7.18 5.76 10.31
CA HIS A 125 8.39 6.56 10.09
C HIS A 125 8.85 7.16 11.40
N SER A 126 10.09 6.86 11.83
CA SER A 126 10.65 7.33 13.09
C SER A 126 12.09 7.80 12.92
N ARG A 127 12.45 8.87 13.62
CA ARG A 127 13.82 9.39 13.68
C ARG A 127 14.58 8.83 14.86
N LYS A 128 15.88 8.66 14.67
CA LYS A 128 16.81 8.29 15.74
C LYS A 128 17.01 9.47 16.69
N ASN A 129 16.95 9.21 17.99
CA ASN A 129 17.30 10.12 19.06
C ASN A 129 18.80 10.15 19.32
N ALA A 130 19.25 11.12 20.13
CA ALA A 130 20.67 11.25 20.49
C ALA A 130 21.22 10.05 21.29
N ASP A 131 20.38 9.36 22.03
CA ASP A 131 20.72 8.16 22.81
C ASP A 131 20.66 6.85 21.98
N ASN A 132 20.51 6.96 20.66
CA ASN A 132 20.34 5.85 19.72
C ASN A 132 19.01 5.06 19.84
N THR A 133 18.07 5.48 20.65
CA THR A 133 16.68 5.00 20.55
C THR A 133 15.98 5.63 19.35
N PHE A 134 14.82 5.11 18.99
CA PHE A 134 13.99 5.74 17.97
C PHE A 134 12.81 6.47 18.63
N GLY A 135 12.51 7.65 18.11
CA GLY A 135 11.41 8.50 18.56
C GLY A 135 10.05 7.93 18.17
N PRO A 136 8.97 8.66 18.50
CA PRO A 136 7.62 8.26 18.14
C PRO A 136 7.45 8.22 16.61
N ASP A 137 6.42 7.50 16.18
CA ASP A 137 5.99 7.48 14.81
C ASP A 137 5.53 8.89 14.35
N LEU A 138 6.02 9.31 13.19
CA LEU A 138 5.83 10.67 12.66
C LEU A 138 4.72 10.71 11.62
N MET A 139 3.84 11.70 11.75
CA MET A 139 2.82 12.01 10.76
C MET A 139 3.40 12.77 9.55
N MET A 140 4.43 13.56 9.76
CA MET A 140 5.12 14.35 8.73
C MET A 140 6.61 14.41 9.00
N ASP A 141 7.39 14.38 7.91
CA ASP A 141 8.84 14.58 7.97
C ASP A 141 9.37 15.13 6.63
N SER A 142 10.64 15.54 6.63
CA SER A 142 11.32 15.90 5.39
C SER A 142 12.83 15.70 5.51
N ILE A 143 13.46 15.40 4.36
CA ILE A 143 14.91 15.39 4.23
C ILE A 143 15.37 16.50 3.28
N PRO A 144 16.56 17.08 3.52
CA PRO A 144 17.15 18.03 2.58
C PRO A 144 17.56 17.33 1.29
N ALA A 145 17.82 18.13 0.24
CA ALA A 145 18.54 17.64 -0.92
C ALA A 145 19.88 17.02 -0.49
N ALA A 146 20.28 15.95 -1.16
CA ALA A 146 21.53 15.24 -0.86
C ALA A 146 21.65 14.62 0.55
N GLN A 147 20.52 14.28 1.21
CA GLN A 147 20.57 13.46 2.43
C GLN A 147 21.38 12.19 2.15
N PRO A 148 22.54 12.00 2.79
CA PRO A 148 23.41 10.86 2.49
C PRO A 148 22.79 9.54 2.98
N ALA A 149 23.12 8.46 2.29
CA ALA A 149 22.89 7.12 2.80
C ALA A 149 23.68 6.88 4.10
N THR A 150 23.15 6.00 4.94
CA THR A 150 23.81 5.65 6.19
C THR A 150 25.14 4.96 5.94
N ASP A 151 26.19 5.47 6.56
CA ASP A 151 27.50 4.83 6.59
C ASP A 151 27.61 3.95 7.87
N PHE A 152 27.26 2.69 7.74
CA PHE A 152 27.30 1.73 8.84
C PHE A 152 28.73 1.38 9.31
N THR A 153 29.78 1.86 8.64
CA THR A 153 31.15 1.75 9.17
C THR A 153 31.42 2.80 10.26
N LYS A 154 30.60 3.86 10.30
CA LYS A 154 30.75 4.97 11.26
C LYS A 154 29.66 4.99 12.34
N GLN A 155 28.52 4.37 12.11
CA GLN A 155 27.40 4.37 13.05
C GLN A 155 26.60 3.08 12.97
N ALA A 156 26.17 2.55 14.12
CA ALA A 156 25.40 1.31 14.20
C ALA A 156 23.94 1.50 13.77
N TYR A 157 23.38 2.69 14.00
CA TYR A 157 21.97 2.99 13.70
C TYR A 157 21.84 4.05 12.61
N PRO A 158 20.92 3.88 11.66
CA PRO A 158 20.62 4.91 10.66
C PRO A 158 19.87 6.09 11.31
N PRO A 159 19.81 7.28 10.64
CA PRO A 159 19.06 8.43 11.15
C PRO A 159 17.55 8.20 11.20
N PHE A 160 17.05 7.26 10.45
CA PHE A 160 15.64 6.83 10.42
C PHE A 160 15.55 5.34 10.68
N LEU A 161 14.59 4.89 11.47
CA LEU A 161 14.40 3.46 11.74
C LEU A 161 14.28 2.70 10.42
N THR A 162 15.08 1.64 10.27
CA THR A 162 15.23 0.86 9.03
C THR A 162 15.49 1.71 7.78
N GLU A 163 16.22 2.84 7.95
CA GLU A 163 16.64 3.75 6.88
C GLU A 163 15.52 4.56 6.22
N GLY A 164 14.28 4.56 6.75
CA GLY A 164 13.21 5.40 6.25
C GLY A 164 11.79 4.91 6.50
N PRO A 165 10.81 5.55 5.84
CA PRO A 165 9.41 5.14 5.92
C PRO A 165 9.22 3.69 5.48
N ALA A 166 8.38 2.97 6.22
CA ALA A 166 8.02 1.60 5.91
C ALA A 166 6.51 1.43 6.05
N TRP A 167 5.95 0.52 5.27
CA TRP A 167 4.53 0.16 5.29
C TRP A 167 4.37 -1.34 5.14
N GLU A 168 3.45 -1.91 5.90
CA GLU A 168 3.18 -3.33 5.90
C GLU A 168 1.69 -3.63 6.01
N ASN A 169 1.34 -4.83 5.65
CA ASN A 169 0.09 -5.46 6.01
C ASN A 169 0.34 -6.84 6.63
N ASP A 170 -0.72 -7.60 6.86
CA ASP A 170 -0.65 -8.94 7.42
C ASP A 170 -0.05 -10.00 6.46
N LYS A 171 0.46 -9.61 5.27
CA LYS A 171 1.03 -10.51 4.25
C LYS A 171 2.45 -10.14 3.84
N THR A 172 2.74 -8.87 3.70
CA THR A 172 4.02 -8.36 3.18
C THR A 172 4.30 -6.97 3.71
N GLY A 173 5.52 -6.50 3.56
CA GLY A 173 5.88 -5.12 3.88
C GLY A 173 6.89 -4.56 2.88
N PHE A 174 7.06 -3.25 2.95
CA PHE A 174 7.95 -2.49 2.09
C PHE A 174 8.59 -1.34 2.87
N ARG A 175 9.69 -0.80 2.36
CA ARG A 175 10.28 0.45 2.85
C ARG A 175 10.79 1.30 1.70
N LEU A 176 11.00 2.58 1.99
CA LEU A 176 11.76 3.51 1.15
C LEU A 176 13.04 3.90 1.87
N TYR A 177 14.18 3.86 1.19
CA TYR A 177 15.40 4.51 1.66
C TYR A 177 15.22 6.02 1.63
N PHE A 178 15.06 6.65 2.79
CA PHE A 178 14.78 8.09 2.91
C PHE A 178 16.08 8.90 2.86
N ASP A 179 16.79 8.75 1.76
CA ASP A 179 18.07 9.37 1.43
C ASP A 179 18.29 9.42 -0.09
N VAL A 180 19.46 9.81 -0.53
CA VAL A 180 19.82 9.93 -1.97
C VAL A 180 19.58 8.64 -2.78
N ARG A 181 19.48 7.48 -2.15
CA ARG A 181 19.15 6.23 -2.85
C ARG A 181 17.70 6.21 -3.32
N ASN A 182 16.75 6.70 -2.52
CA ASN A 182 15.32 6.75 -2.80
C ASN A 182 14.77 5.46 -3.45
N GLY A 183 15.32 4.32 -3.03
CA GLY A 183 14.95 2.99 -3.52
C GLY A 183 13.85 2.39 -2.66
N LYS A 184 12.97 1.58 -3.26
CA LYS A 184 11.97 0.80 -2.53
C LYS A 184 12.46 -0.63 -2.35
N ASP A 185 12.13 -1.21 -1.19
CA ASP A 185 12.63 -2.51 -0.73
C ASP A 185 11.49 -3.37 -0.19
N ILE A 186 11.72 -4.67 0.09
CA ILE A 186 10.70 -5.64 0.47
C ILE A 186 11.02 -6.28 1.82
N TRP A 187 10.05 -6.23 2.73
CA TRP A 187 10.01 -7.08 3.91
C TRP A 187 9.20 -8.35 3.61
N GLY A 188 9.86 -9.50 3.60
CA GLY A 188 9.20 -10.80 3.55
C GLY A 188 8.67 -11.15 4.94
N LYS A 189 7.39 -11.48 5.03
CA LYS A 189 6.72 -11.81 6.30
C LYS A 189 6.32 -13.28 6.37
N THR A 190 6.53 -13.88 7.52
CA THR A 190 6.06 -15.23 7.89
C THR A 190 4.96 -15.19 8.95
N THR A 191 4.56 -13.99 9.36
CA THR A 191 3.54 -13.73 10.37
C THR A 191 2.55 -12.66 9.90
N ALA A 192 1.31 -12.76 10.35
CA ALA A 192 0.29 -11.74 10.13
C ALA A 192 0.39 -10.55 11.11
N LYS A 193 1.26 -10.59 12.10
CA LYS A 193 1.45 -9.48 13.05
C LYS A 193 2.12 -8.28 12.37
N MET A 194 1.77 -7.07 12.82
CA MET A 194 2.53 -5.87 12.45
C MET A 194 3.88 -5.89 13.17
N MET A 195 4.99 -5.73 12.43
CA MET A 195 6.36 -5.92 12.93
C MET A 195 7.24 -4.69 12.78
N LEU A 196 6.83 -3.70 11.98
CA LEU A 196 7.71 -2.59 11.61
C LEU A 196 8.14 -1.70 12.78
N ASP A 197 7.36 -1.62 13.85
CA ASP A 197 7.72 -0.84 15.05
C ASP A 197 8.88 -1.46 15.83
N GLU A 198 9.08 -2.78 15.71
CA GLU A 198 10.10 -3.52 16.44
C GLU A 198 11.36 -3.77 15.59
N VAL A 199 11.19 -3.94 14.27
CA VAL A 199 12.28 -4.29 13.35
C VAL A 199 13.28 -3.15 13.25
N GLY A 200 14.56 -3.46 13.50
CA GLY A 200 15.67 -2.50 13.42
C GLY A 200 15.87 -1.63 14.66
N THR A 201 15.08 -1.78 15.71
CA THR A 201 15.26 -1.08 17.00
C THR A 201 16.40 -1.66 17.83
N ASP A 202 16.76 -2.92 17.59
CA ASP A 202 17.80 -3.65 18.30
C ASP A 202 18.84 -4.17 17.30
N THR A 203 20.06 -3.64 17.35
CA THR A 203 21.17 -4.03 16.46
C THR A 203 21.70 -5.44 16.72
N SER A 204 21.38 -6.05 17.86
CA SER A 204 21.70 -7.47 18.11
C SER A 204 20.86 -8.42 17.25
N ARG A 205 19.75 -7.91 16.70
CA ARG A 205 18.85 -8.64 15.80
C ARG A 205 19.00 -8.15 14.37
N ASN A 206 19.80 -8.87 13.61
CA ASN A 206 20.05 -8.51 12.21
C ASN A 206 18.81 -8.87 11.36
N TYR A 207 18.06 -7.86 10.92
CA TYR A 207 16.87 -8.05 10.08
C TYR A 207 17.16 -8.54 8.64
N HIS A 208 18.45 -8.62 8.25
CA HIS A 208 18.87 -9.31 7.02
C HIS A 208 19.04 -10.83 7.20
N GLN A 209 18.72 -11.36 8.38
CA GLN A 209 18.69 -12.79 8.68
C GLN A 209 17.26 -13.23 8.98
N LEU A 210 16.92 -14.43 8.52
CA LEU A 210 15.58 -14.98 8.73
C LEU A 210 15.28 -15.13 10.22
N ALA A 211 14.19 -14.51 10.66
CA ALA A 211 13.63 -14.57 12.00
C ALA A 211 12.18 -15.08 11.94
N ASP A 212 11.55 -15.26 13.12
CA ASP A 212 10.17 -15.77 13.20
C ASP A 212 9.14 -14.89 12.48
N TRP A 213 9.41 -13.58 12.37
CA TRP A 213 8.53 -12.62 11.68
C TRP A 213 8.77 -12.57 10.15
N GLY A 214 9.96 -12.97 9.69
CA GLY A 214 10.44 -12.80 8.32
C GLY A 214 11.82 -12.17 8.27
N MET A 215 12.12 -11.39 7.24
CA MET A 215 13.38 -10.67 7.07
C MET A 215 13.29 -9.63 5.94
N ASP A 216 14.32 -8.79 5.79
CA ASP A 216 14.62 -8.02 4.58
C ASP A 216 15.06 -8.98 3.47
N ILE A 217 14.24 -9.10 2.43
CA ILE A 217 14.41 -10.14 1.41
C ILE A 217 14.93 -9.64 0.07
N LEU A 218 15.11 -8.33 -0.10
CA LEU A 218 15.48 -7.79 -1.40
C LEU A 218 16.80 -7.03 -1.35
N LYS A 219 17.69 -7.34 -2.29
CA LYS A 219 18.85 -6.50 -2.59
C LYS A 219 18.51 -5.49 -3.67
N VAL A 220 18.52 -4.21 -3.34
CA VAL A 220 18.13 -3.11 -4.25
C VAL A 220 19.30 -2.60 -5.11
N GLY A 221 20.44 -2.34 -4.51
CA GLY A 221 21.61 -1.73 -5.20
C GLY A 221 21.24 -0.40 -5.88
N THR A 222 21.70 -0.23 -7.12
CA THR A 222 21.42 0.96 -7.97
C THR A 222 20.22 0.74 -8.91
N SER A 223 19.43 -0.31 -8.69
CA SER A 223 18.19 -0.63 -9.44
C SER A 223 17.04 0.28 -9.01
N LEU A 224 15.87 0.08 -9.66
CA LEU A 224 14.60 0.64 -9.17
C LEU A 224 13.95 -0.23 -8.09
N GLY A 225 14.61 -1.29 -7.62
CA GLY A 225 14.19 -2.12 -6.50
C GLY A 225 12.78 -2.66 -6.66
N ALA A 226 11.95 -2.38 -5.66
CA ALA A 226 10.55 -2.77 -5.60
C ALA A 226 9.61 -1.64 -6.07
N GLY A 227 9.80 -1.13 -7.30
CA GLY A 227 8.89 -0.14 -7.87
C GLY A 227 9.24 1.33 -7.57
N ALA A 228 10.51 1.66 -7.36
CA ALA A 228 10.94 3.06 -7.31
C ALA A 228 10.78 3.73 -8.69
N LEU A 229 10.83 5.07 -8.70
CA LEU A 229 10.46 5.87 -9.86
C LEU A 229 11.67 6.42 -10.61
N ALA A 230 11.50 6.60 -11.91
CA ALA A 230 12.40 7.31 -12.80
C ALA A 230 11.58 8.05 -13.87
N LEU A 231 12.24 8.93 -14.60
CA LEU A 231 11.66 9.62 -15.75
C LEU A 231 12.53 9.36 -16.99
N ALA A 232 11.92 8.90 -18.07
CA ALA A 232 12.56 8.90 -19.37
C ALA A 232 12.32 10.25 -20.01
N VAL A 233 13.41 10.96 -20.33
CA VAL A 233 13.39 12.31 -20.86
C VAL A 233 14.13 12.30 -22.19
N GLN A 234 13.52 12.87 -23.23
CA GLN A 234 14.19 13.04 -24.51
C GLN A 234 15.28 14.10 -24.39
N THR A 235 16.51 13.73 -24.70
CA THR A 235 17.64 14.66 -24.73
C THR A 235 17.71 15.41 -26.06
N ASN A 236 18.44 16.51 -26.11
CA ASN A 236 18.65 17.32 -27.32
C ASN A 236 19.21 16.51 -28.51
N ASN A 237 19.75 15.34 -28.28
CA ASN A 237 20.30 14.44 -29.30
C ASN A 237 19.26 13.40 -29.78
N GLY A 238 18.00 13.52 -29.39
CA GLY A 238 16.92 12.62 -29.76
C GLY A 238 16.99 11.24 -29.09
N LYS A 239 17.87 11.03 -28.11
CA LYS A 239 17.95 9.79 -27.31
C LYS A 239 17.22 9.98 -25.98
N ASP A 240 16.46 8.97 -25.58
CA ASP A 240 15.86 8.97 -24.25
C ASP A 240 16.94 8.71 -23.19
N SER A 241 16.99 9.57 -22.18
CA SER A 241 17.80 9.40 -20.99
C SER A 241 16.90 9.01 -19.82
N LEU A 242 17.25 7.94 -19.13
CA LEU A 242 16.52 7.51 -17.93
C LEU A 242 17.14 8.19 -16.70
N ILE A 243 16.35 9.02 -16.04
CA ILE A 243 16.78 9.76 -14.85
C ILE A 243 16.04 9.19 -13.64
N ARG A 244 16.80 8.61 -12.70
CA ARG A 244 16.25 8.09 -11.45
C ARG A 244 15.75 9.22 -10.57
N LEU A 245 14.57 9.05 -9.95
CA LEU A 245 14.14 9.87 -8.84
C LEU A 245 14.98 9.51 -7.61
N GLY A 246 16.11 10.16 -7.48
CA GLY A 246 17.13 9.88 -6.47
C GLY A 246 18.37 10.73 -6.73
N GLY A 247 19.43 10.58 -5.90
CA GLY A 247 20.61 11.39 -5.98
C GLY A 247 20.39 12.82 -5.49
N VAL A 248 21.42 13.65 -5.61
CA VAL A 248 21.37 15.06 -5.18
C VAL A 248 20.31 15.88 -5.95
N ASN A 249 19.96 15.43 -7.15
CA ASN A 249 19.04 16.13 -8.03
C ASN A 249 17.58 16.00 -7.64
N MET A 250 17.22 15.07 -6.75
CA MET A 250 15.81 14.90 -6.37
C MET A 250 15.28 16.05 -5.50
N GLY A 251 16.16 16.91 -5.00
CA GLY A 251 15.79 18.03 -4.15
C GLY A 251 15.35 17.60 -2.76
N LYS A 252 14.59 18.47 -2.09
CA LYS A 252 14.00 18.17 -0.78
C LYS A 252 12.85 17.17 -0.94
N VAL A 253 12.76 16.20 -0.02
CA VAL A 253 11.68 15.21 -0.02
C VAL A 253 10.83 15.40 1.22
N TYR A 254 9.51 15.33 1.05
CA TYR A 254 8.53 15.39 2.12
C TYR A 254 7.80 14.06 2.24
N TYR A 255 7.68 13.60 3.46
CA TYR A 255 6.87 12.45 3.87
C TYR A 255 5.63 12.95 4.63
N GLU A 256 4.50 12.35 4.36
CA GLU A 256 3.25 12.57 5.06
C GLU A 256 2.50 11.25 5.23
N LYS A 257 2.09 10.92 6.45
CA LYS A 257 1.16 9.83 6.73
C LYS A 257 -0.26 10.39 6.63
N ILE A 258 -1.02 9.90 5.67
CA ILE A 258 -2.40 10.34 5.43
C ILE A 258 -3.34 9.64 6.40
N CYS A 259 -3.31 8.30 6.40
CA CYS A 259 -4.03 7.50 7.37
C CYS A 259 -3.23 6.25 7.74
N ASP A 260 -3.53 5.72 8.92
CA ASP A 260 -2.93 4.51 9.45
C ASP A 260 -3.94 3.86 10.40
N GLY A 261 -4.33 2.65 10.13
CA GLY A 261 -5.37 2.04 10.91
C GLY A 261 -5.59 0.58 10.60
N PRO A 262 -6.61 -0.05 11.23
CA PRO A 262 -6.74 -1.49 11.21
C PRO A 262 -7.01 -2.07 9.81
N VAL A 263 -7.42 -1.25 8.85
CA VAL A 263 -7.85 -1.68 7.52
C VAL A 263 -6.78 -1.40 6.47
N ARG A 264 -6.31 -0.16 6.42
CA ARG A 264 -5.31 0.31 5.45
C ARG A 264 -4.42 1.39 6.02
N ALA A 265 -3.25 1.57 5.39
CA ALA A 265 -2.37 2.71 5.59
C ALA A 265 -2.12 3.42 4.26
N ILE A 266 -2.05 4.75 4.29
CA ILE A 266 -1.73 5.61 3.16
C ILE A 266 -0.63 6.58 3.57
N ILE A 267 0.45 6.62 2.79
CA ILE A 267 1.52 7.60 2.93
C ILE A 267 1.67 8.38 1.62
N ARG A 268 2.18 9.60 1.71
CA ARG A 268 2.44 10.45 0.56
C ARG A 268 3.87 10.98 0.60
N LEU A 269 4.58 10.78 -0.51
CA LEU A 269 5.91 11.31 -0.74
C LEU A 269 5.82 12.42 -1.77
N ARG A 270 6.40 13.60 -1.47
CA ARG A 270 6.41 14.73 -2.40
C ARG A 270 7.84 15.16 -2.70
N TYR A 271 8.12 15.33 -3.99
CA TYR A 271 9.41 15.73 -4.55
C TYR A 271 9.18 16.99 -5.39
N PRO A 272 9.10 18.19 -4.78
CA PRO A 272 8.72 19.41 -5.50
C PRO A 272 9.85 20.02 -6.35
N GLU A 273 11.09 19.58 -6.15
CA GLU A 273 12.28 20.26 -6.68
C GLU A 273 13.19 19.32 -7.48
N TRP A 274 12.63 18.26 -8.09
CA TRP A 274 13.45 17.29 -8.81
C TRP A 274 13.99 17.89 -10.13
N LYS A 275 15.33 18.07 -10.18
CA LYS A 275 16.05 18.57 -11.37
C LYS A 275 16.41 17.40 -12.27
N VAL A 276 15.69 17.26 -13.36
CA VAL A 276 15.89 16.17 -14.33
C VAL A 276 16.86 16.54 -15.44
N MET A 277 17.03 17.84 -15.73
CA MET A 277 17.91 18.35 -16.77
C MET A 277 18.28 19.81 -16.49
N ASP A 278 19.47 20.22 -16.89
CA ASP A 278 19.92 21.62 -16.77
C ASP A 278 19.08 22.54 -17.68
N GLY A 279 18.77 23.74 -17.18
CA GLY A 279 18.01 24.76 -17.92
C GLY A 279 16.51 24.51 -18.00
N ILE A 280 15.99 23.48 -17.31
CA ILE A 280 14.56 23.16 -17.24
C ILE A 280 14.07 23.37 -15.81
N ASP A 281 12.82 23.81 -15.66
CA ASP A 281 12.15 23.93 -14.37
C ASP A 281 12.11 22.59 -13.64
N ALA A 282 12.10 22.65 -12.32
CA ALA A 282 12.03 21.45 -11.50
C ALA A 282 10.72 20.68 -11.74
N VAL A 283 10.85 19.38 -11.89
CA VAL A 283 9.72 18.45 -11.96
C VAL A 283 9.17 18.24 -10.55
N ASN A 284 7.85 18.28 -10.45
CA ASN A 284 7.15 18.00 -9.20
C ASN A 284 6.53 16.61 -9.28
N VAL A 285 6.93 15.71 -8.37
CA VAL A 285 6.38 14.35 -8.26
C VAL A 285 5.69 14.17 -6.92
N THR A 286 4.50 13.60 -6.98
CA THR A 286 3.80 13.08 -5.79
C THR A 286 3.58 11.58 -6.00
N ASP A 287 4.02 10.77 -5.03
CA ASP A 287 3.78 9.33 -4.97
C ASP A 287 2.95 9.03 -3.71
N GLU A 288 1.67 8.74 -3.92
CA GLU A 288 0.78 8.29 -2.86
C GLU A 288 0.73 6.77 -2.85
N ILE A 289 1.16 6.20 -1.74
CA ILE A 289 1.30 4.75 -1.56
C ILE A 289 0.24 4.29 -0.57
N SER A 290 -0.56 3.30 -0.97
CA SER A 290 -1.54 2.66 -0.10
C SER A 290 -1.31 1.15 0.01
N ILE A 291 -1.50 0.63 1.22
CA ILE A 291 -1.45 -0.80 1.53
C ILE A 291 -2.63 -1.16 2.43
N TRP A 292 -3.21 -2.36 2.23
CA TRP A 292 -4.31 -2.85 3.05
C TRP A 292 -4.23 -4.35 3.31
N GLY A 293 -4.96 -4.81 4.31
CA GLY A 293 -4.89 -6.19 4.78
C GLY A 293 -5.30 -7.23 3.73
N GLY A 294 -4.64 -8.39 3.76
CA GLY A 294 -4.96 -9.55 2.92
C GLY A 294 -4.29 -9.56 1.55
N GLN A 295 -3.47 -8.56 1.22
CA GLN A 295 -2.89 -8.39 -0.10
C GLN A 295 -1.37 -8.55 -0.11
N TYR A 296 -0.81 -8.99 -1.24
CA TYR A 296 0.64 -9.12 -1.45
C TYR A 296 1.22 -7.98 -2.28
N PHE A 297 0.64 -6.79 -2.19
CA PHE A 297 1.07 -5.61 -2.93
C PHE A 297 0.87 -4.32 -2.15
N TYR A 298 1.52 -3.26 -2.60
CA TYR A 298 1.09 -1.89 -2.38
C TYR A 298 0.61 -1.28 -3.71
N GLU A 299 -0.27 -0.30 -3.63
CA GLU A 299 -0.71 0.51 -4.78
C GLU A 299 -0.02 1.88 -4.72
N SER A 300 0.55 2.31 -5.85
CA SER A 300 1.18 3.61 -6.01
C SER A 300 0.36 4.45 -6.99
N LYS A 301 0.02 5.66 -6.58
CA LYS A 301 -0.60 6.70 -7.40
C LYS A 301 0.39 7.81 -7.60
N VAL A 302 0.88 7.97 -8.82
CA VAL A 302 1.94 8.92 -9.15
C VAL A 302 1.40 10.05 -9.99
N THR A 303 1.61 11.28 -9.52
CA THR A 303 1.36 12.50 -10.30
C THR A 303 2.68 13.16 -10.63
N VAL A 304 2.89 13.50 -11.89
CA VAL A 304 4.08 14.21 -12.37
C VAL A 304 3.64 15.52 -13.00
N ASN A 305 4.17 16.64 -12.50
CA ASN A 305 3.89 17.97 -13.03
C ASN A 305 5.21 18.64 -13.48
N ASN A 306 5.12 19.54 -14.44
CA ASN A 306 6.25 20.29 -15.00
C ASN A 306 7.34 19.41 -15.63
N ALA A 307 7.00 18.19 -16.06
CA ALA A 307 7.95 17.35 -16.78
C ALA A 307 8.19 17.91 -18.19
N PRO A 308 9.42 17.84 -18.71
CA PRO A 308 9.73 18.33 -20.06
C PRO A 308 9.01 17.50 -21.14
N GLY A 309 8.41 18.16 -22.12
CA GLY A 309 7.92 17.57 -23.37
C GLY A 309 7.20 16.22 -23.22
N ASP A 310 7.70 15.23 -23.98
CA ASP A 310 7.15 13.86 -24.01
C ASP A 310 7.76 12.93 -22.96
N SER A 311 8.16 13.48 -21.81
CA SER A 311 8.70 12.68 -20.69
C SER A 311 7.74 11.58 -20.28
N LYS A 312 8.29 10.41 -19.93
CA LYS A 312 7.53 9.22 -19.58
C LYS A 312 7.90 8.78 -18.18
N LEU A 313 6.89 8.56 -17.34
CA LEU A 313 7.12 7.93 -16.05
C LEU A 313 7.60 6.49 -16.24
N VAL A 314 8.59 6.09 -15.46
CA VAL A 314 9.16 4.75 -15.47
C VAL A 314 9.20 4.22 -14.05
N THR A 315 8.82 2.97 -13.89
CA THR A 315 9.05 2.20 -12.68
C THR A 315 9.72 0.88 -13.03
N GLY A 316 10.13 0.06 -12.04
CA GLY A 316 10.83 -1.15 -12.40
C GLY A 316 10.92 -2.21 -11.33
N ILE A 317 11.42 -3.36 -11.74
CA ILE A 317 11.72 -4.54 -10.90
C ILE A 317 13.22 -4.77 -10.95
N VAL A 318 13.85 -4.92 -9.79
CA VAL A 318 15.27 -5.27 -9.70
C VAL A 318 15.57 -6.62 -10.37
N ASN A 319 16.70 -6.72 -11.06
CA ASN A 319 17.13 -7.92 -11.77
C ASN A 319 18.61 -8.27 -11.51
N LEU A 320 19.00 -8.33 -10.26
CA LEU A 320 20.37 -8.68 -9.87
C LEU A 320 20.73 -10.15 -10.15
N TYR A 321 19.74 -11.02 -10.18
CA TYR A 321 19.93 -12.47 -10.37
C TYR A 321 19.59 -12.94 -11.79
N ASN A 322 19.38 -12.02 -12.74
CA ASN A 322 19.14 -12.29 -14.17
C ASN A 322 17.99 -13.26 -14.47
N HIS A 323 16.93 -13.29 -13.61
CA HIS A 323 15.73 -14.02 -13.95
C HIS A 323 15.01 -13.35 -15.14
N ALA A 324 14.42 -14.13 -16.01
CA ALA A 324 13.72 -13.61 -17.18
C ALA A 324 12.49 -12.78 -16.77
N ILE A 325 12.27 -11.66 -17.48
CA ILE A 325 11.01 -10.92 -17.38
C ILE A 325 9.92 -11.66 -18.16
N ASN A 326 8.80 -11.86 -17.51
CA ASN A 326 7.59 -12.39 -18.13
C ASN A 326 6.56 -11.27 -18.27
N LYS A 327 5.76 -11.34 -19.35
CA LYS A 327 4.74 -10.35 -19.66
C LYS A 327 3.42 -11.06 -19.92
N ILE A 328 2.34 -10.53 -19.36
CA ILE A 328 0.99 -11.02 -19.57
C ILE A 328 0.07 -9.81 -19.75
N ASP A 329 -0.76 -9.83 -20.78
CA ASP A 329 -1.86 -8.92 -20.97
C ASP A 329 -3.17 -9.68 -20.71
N THR A 330 -3.87 -9.33 -19.67
CA THR A 330 -5.12 -10.00 -19.28
C THR A 330 -6.03 -9.06 -18.51
N ALA A 331 -7.34 -9.21 -18.69
CA ALA A 331 -8.37 -8.46 -17.98
C ALA A 331 -8.13 -6.95 -18.00
N GLY A 332 -7.60 -6.41 -19.11
CA GLY A 332 -7.29 -4.98 -19.26
C GLY A 332 -6.07 -4.50 -18.47
N SER A 333 -5.31 -5.41 -17.86
CA SER A 333 -4.05 -5.13 -17.17
C SER A 333 -2.87 -5.68 -17.95
N ALA A 334 -1.76 -4.92 -17.96
CA ALA A 334 -0.44 -5.42 -18.32
C ALA A 334 0.31 -5.79 -17.05
N ILE A 335 0.90 -6.98 -17.04
CA ILE A 335 1.65 -7.57 -15.93
C ILE A 335 3.09 -7.80 -16.40
N ALA A 336 4.04 -7.19 -15.71
CA ALA A 336 5.47 -7.48 -15.85
C ALA A 336 5.92 -8.20 -14.57
N TYR A 337 6.51 -9.39 -14.66
CA TYR A 337 6.92 -10.12 -13.47
C TYR A 337 8.18 -10.95 -13.66
N THR A 338 8.89 -11.16 -12.55
CA THR A 338 9.97 -12.12 -12.38
C THR A 338 9.60 -13.13 -11.30
N TRP A 339 10.14 -14.34 -11.37
CA TRP A 339 10.02 -15.36 -10.34
C TRP A 339 11.26 -16.24 -10.33
N GLY A 340 11.73 -16.61 -9.15
CA GLY A 340 12.85 -17.51 -8.95
C GLY A 340 13.60 -17.27 -7.67
N LYS A 341 14.78 -17.86 -7.51
CA LYS A 341 15.66 -17.71 -6.34
C LYS A 341 16.33 -16.33 -6.36
N GLN A 342 15.56 -15.30 -6.05
CA GLN A 342 16.00 -13.90 -6.08
C GLN A 342 15.82 -13.17 -4.76
N SER A 343 15.42 -13.86 -3.70
CA SER A 343 15.47 -13.30 -2.35
C SER A 343 16.87 -13.36 -1.76
N GLU A 344 17.17 -12.49 -0.79
CA GLU A 344 18.42 -12.58 -0.03
C GLU A 344 18.51 -13.86 0.84
N ASN A 345 17.39 -14.52 1.13
CA ASN A 345 17.34 -15.84 1.75
C ASN A 345 17.66 -16.99 0.79
N LYS A 346 17.94 -16.70 -0.51
CA LYS A 346 18.26 -17.68 -1.56
C LYS A 346 17.09 -18.62 -1.90
N ASP A 347 15.87 -18.20 -1.62
CA ASP A 347 14.64 -18.91 -1.95
C ASP A 347 13.79 -18.14 -2.98
N ASN A 348 12.62 -18.68 -3.34
CA ASN A 348 11.83 -18.13 -4.42
C ASN A 348 11.09 -16.85 -3.96
N LEU A 349 11.23 -15.84 -4.77
CA LEU A 349 10.51 -14.58 -4.69
C LEU A 349 9.91 -14.25 -6.06
N GLY A 350 8.63 -14.01 -6.11
CA GLY A 350 7.96 -13.41 -7.24
C GLY A 350 7.82 -11.91 -7.03
N MET A 351 8.19 -11.11 -8.03
CA MET A 351 7.97 -9.66 -8.05
C MET A 351 7.20 -9.29 -9.31
N ALA A 352 6.20 -8.41 -9.19
CA ALA A 352 5.43 -7.97 -10.35
C ALA A 352 5.00 -6.52 -10.27
N ILE A 353 4.88 -5.89 -11.44
CA ILE A 353 4.19 -4.61 -11.62
C ILE A 353 2.94 -4.89 -12.46
N VAL A 354 1.78 -4.44 -11.96
CA VAL A 354 0.48 -4.57 -12.62
C VAL A 354 -0.13 -3.18 -12.78
N ALA A 355 -0.37 -2.78 -14.02
CA ALA A 355 -1.01 -1.51 -14.36
C ALA A 355 -2.06 -1.70 -15.46
N ALA A 356 -2.84 -0.65 -15.77
CA ALA A 356 -3.76 -0.71 -16.90
C ALA A 356 -2.97 -0.87 -18.21
N ALA A 357 -3.35 -1.83 -19.05
CA ALA A 357 -2.62 -2.11 -20.31
C ALA A 357 -2.56 -0.89 -21.23
N ASN A 358 -3.61 -0.08 -21.24
CA ASN A 358 -3.67 1.14 -22.06
C ASN A 358 -2.70 2.23 -21.59
N ASP A 359 -2.24 2.20 -20.36
CA ASP A 359 -1.31 3.18 -19.80
C ASP A 359 0.16 2.79 -20.02
N ILE A 360 0.44 1.53 -20.36
CA ILE A 360 1.80 1.04 -20.61
C ILE A 360 2.22 1.30 -22.05
N GLU A 361 3.43 1.81 -22.21
CA GLU A 361 4.09 1.94 -23.53
C GLU A 361 5.02 0.76 -23.76
N THR A 362 5.95 0.48 -22.84
CA THR A 362 6.91 -0.61 -23.00
C THR A 362 7.23 -1.29 -21.68
N ILE A 363 7.56 -2.57 -21.78
CA ILE A 363 8.20 -3.37 -20.72
C ILE A 363 9.51 -3.91 -21.31
N SER A 364 10.65 -3.56 -20.72
CA SER A 364 11.95 -3.91 -21.29
C SER A 364 13.02 -4.17 -20.23
N LYS A 365 14.10 -4.85 -20.64
CA LYS A 365 15.34 -4.87 -19.85
C LYS A 365 16.09 -3.56 -20.12
N LEU A 366 16.56 -2.92 -19.07
CA LEU A 366 17.38 -1.72 -19.21
C LEU A 366 18.74 -2.08 -19.81
N PRO A 367 19.25 -1.30 -20.79
CA PRO A 367 20.60 -1.46 -21.32
C PRO A 367 21.67 -1.40 -20.23
N GLU A 368 22.73 -2.20 -20.36
CA GLU A 368 23.81 -2.31 -19.34
C GLU A 368 24.66 -1.03 -19.23
N GLU A 369 24.75 -0.24 -20.30
CA GLU A 369 25.46 1.04 -20.34
C GLU A 369 24.77 2.18 -19.55
N ASN A 370 23.55 1.97 -19.06
CA ASN A 370 22.88 2.96 -18.20
C ASN A 370 23.63 3.07 -16.86
N LYS A 371 24.10 4.28 -16.55
CA LYS A 371 24.93 4.54 -15.36
C LYS A 371 24.11 4.95 -14.14
N THR A 372 22.87 5.42 -14.32
CA THR A 372 22.04 5.96 -13.24
C THR A 372 21.10 4.92 -12.62
N VAL A 373 20.64 4.00 -13.44
CA VAL A 373 19.83 2.84 -13.05
C VAL A 373 20.45 1.59 -13.66
N THR A 374 20.71 0.56 -12.87
CA THR A 374 21.28 -0.70 -13.34
C THR A 374 20.39 -1.87 -12.94
N ASN A 375 20.63 -3.03 -13.53
CA ASN A 375 19.98 -4.29 -13.15
C ASN A 375 18.47 -4.15 -12.93
N THR A 376 17.77 -3.58 -13.89
CA THR A 376 16.33 -3.30 -13.79
C THR A 376 15.59 -3.76 -15.02
N TYR A 377 14.43 -4.38 -14.81
CA TYR A 377 13.36 -4.42 -15.79
C TYR A 377 12.46 -3.22 -15.62
N THR A 378 12.27 -2.45 -16.69
CA THR A 378 11.49 -1.20 -16.67
C THR A 378 10.10 -1.42 -17.20
N VAL A 379 9.15 -0.74 -16.59
CA VAL A 379 7.79 -0.52 -17.08
C VAL A 379 7.67 0.97 -17.34
N THR A 380 7.55 1.33 -18.63
CA THR A 380 7.43 2.72 -19.08
C THR A 380 5.97 3.00 -19.37
N PHE A 381 5.46 4.06 -18.79
CA PHE A 381 4.09 4.54 -19.04
C PHE A 381 4.05 5.47 -20.22
N LYS A 382 2.93 5.50 -20.94
CA LYS A 382 2.70 6.47 -22.02
C LYS A 382 2.78 7.89 -21.47
N PRO A 383 3.22 8.86 -22.27
CA PRO A 383 3.24 10.25 -21.84
C PRO A 383 1.87 10.70 -21.38
N SER A 384 1.80 11.23 -20.18
CA SER A 384 0.55 11.72 -19.60
C SER A 384 0.84 12.95 -18.75
N LEU A 385 0.91 14.10 -19.39
CA LEU A 385 1.29 15.38 -18.78
C LEU A 385 0.32 15.90 -17.69
N LYS A 386 -0.82 15.24 -17.46
CA LYS A 386 -1.84 15.68 -16.48
C LYS A 386 -2.64 14.52 -15.87
N LYS A 387 -2.26 13.27 -16.10
CA LYS A 387 -3.01 12.11 -15.60
C LYS A 387 -2.24 11.40 -14.52
N GLU A 388 -2.90 11.08 -13.45
CA GLU A 388 -2.41 10.19 -12.40
C GLU A 388 -2.11 8.82 -13.00
N VAL A 389 -0.91 8.29 -12.73
CA VAL A 389 -0.50 6.94 -13.11
C VAL A 389 -0.65 6.02 -11.92
N ASN A 390 -1.37 4.92 -12.09
CA ASN A 390 -1.62 3.96 -11.04
C ASN A 390 -0.99 2.61 -11.37
N PHE A 391 -0.22 2.06 -10.44
CA PHE A 391 0.28 0.68 -10.54
C PHE A 391 0.29 0.00 -9.18
N ARG A 392 0.31 -1.34 -9.20
CA ARG A 392 0.52 -2.19 -8.02
C ARG A 392 1.87 -2.88 -8.15
N PHE A 393 2.63 -2.88 -7.07
CA PHE A 393 3.83 -3.69 -6.96
C PHE A 393 3.56 -4.89 -6.04
N TYR A 394 3.70 -6.08 -6.58
CA TYR A 394 3.47 -7.34 -5.89
C TYR A 394 4.77 -7.97 -5.42
N ALA A 395 4.76 -8.53 -4.21
CA ALA A 395 5.84 -9.33 -3.64
C ALA A 395 5.28 -10.66 -3.14
N GLY A 396 5.61 -11.75 -3.82
CA GLY A 396 5.19 -13.11 -3.48
C GLY A 396 6.40 -13.94 -3.04
N TRP A 397 6.65 -14.01 -1.73
CA TRP A 397 7.73 -14.82 -1.17
C TRP A 397 7.25 -16.24 -0.83
N GLU A 398 7.99 -17.28 -1.19
CA GLU A 398 7.58 -18.68 -0.98
C GLU A 398 7.35 -19.05 0.48
N LYS A 399 7.92 -18.29 1.44
CA LYS A 399 7.70 -18.49 2.87
C LYS A 399 6.44 -17.77 3.39
N SER A 400 5.91 -16.81 2.64
CA SER A 400 4.67 -16.10 2.99
C SER A 400 3.42 -16.86 2.55
N ASP A 401 3.51 -17.60 1.43
CA ASP A 401 2.38 -18.37 0.88
C ASP A 401 2.86 -19.51 -0.03
N ASP A 402 2.20 -20.66 0.09
CA ASP A 402 2.50 -21.86 -0.68
C ASP A 402 2.30 -21.66 -2.20
N ALA A 403 1.38 -20.78 -2.60
CA ALA A 403 1.17 -20.44 -4.01
C ALA A 403 2.43 -19.88 -4.68
N PHE A 404 3.35 -19.30 -3.92
CA PHE A 404 4.56 -18.67 -4.44
C PHE A 404 5.77 -19.62 -4.53
N LYS A 405 5.60 -20.88 -4.12
CA LYS A 405 6.64 -21.92 -4.26
C LYS A 405 6.92 -22.32 -5.69
N THR A 406 6.01 -22.03 -6.62
CA THR A 406 6.16 -22.37 -8.05
C THR A 406 5.90 -21.17 -8.95
N ALA A 407 6.56 -21.15 -10.10
CA ALA A 407 6.36 -20.12 -11.13
C ALA A 407 4.92 -20.07 -11.64
N SER A 408 4.28 -21.24 -11.81
CA SER A 408 2.86 -21.32 -12.21
C SER A 408 1.95 -20.75 -11.15
N GLY A 409 2.17 -21.09 -9.87
CA GLY A 409 1.34 -20.58 -8.76
C GLY A 409 1.39 -19.06 -8.66
N PHE A 410 2.60 -18.46 -8.75
CA PHE A 410 2.73 -17.00 -8.75
C PHE A 410 2.07 -16.36 -10.00
N LYS A 411 2.25 -16.96 -11.18
CA LYS A 411 1.60 -16.51 -12.41
C LYS A 411 0.08 -16.54 -12.30
N ASP A 412 -0.49 -17.65 -11.84
CA ASP A 412 -1.95 -17.82 -11.72
C ASP A 412 -2.53 -16.86 -10.69
N PHE A 413 -1.81 -16.62 -9.59
CA PHE A 413 -2.15 -15.58 -8.62
C PHE A 413 -2.24 -14.20 -9.28
N LEU A 414 -1.24 -13.79 -10.07
CA LEU A 414 -1.23 -12.49 -10.76
C LEU A 414 -2.36 -12.34 -11.77
N VAL A 415 -2.66 -13.40 -12.54
CA VAL A 415 -3.79 -13.43 -13.48
C VAL A 415 -5.11 -13.24 -12.75
N ASN A 416 -5.32 -13.95 -11.64
CA ASN A 416 -6.50 -13.79 -10.80
C ASN A 416 -6.61 -12.38 -10.24
N GLN A 417 -5.50 -11.79 -9.77
CA GLN A 417 -5.46 -10.40 -9.28
C GLN A 417 -5.85 -9.39 -10.38
N ALA A 418 -5.44 -9.61 -11.63
CA ALA A 418 -5.86 -8.75 -12.75
C ALA A 418 -7.37 -8.83 -13.01
N VAL A 419 -7.95 -10.04 -12.94
CA VAL A 419 -9.41 -10.22 -13.06
C VAL A 419 -10.12 -9.51 -11.90
N LEU A 420 -9.69 -9.71 -10.65
CA LEU A 420 -10.29 -9.09 -9.48
C LEU A 420 -10.17 -7.55 -9.49
N LYS A 421 -9.08 -7.01 -10.05
CA LYS A 421 -8.90 -5.56 -10.22
C LYS A 421 -9.89 -4.98 -11.24
N LYS A 422 -10.17 -5.70 -12.32
CA LYS A 422 -11.13 -5.29 -13.36
C LYS A 422 -12.57 -5.39 -12.88
N GLU A 423 -12.92 -6.54 -12.35
CA GLU A 423 -14.30 -6.87 -11.91
C GLU A 423 -14.46 -6.47 -10.43
N LYS A 424 -14.64 -5.17 -10.19
CA LYS A 424 -14.79 -4.63 -8.83
C LYS A 424 -16.01 -5.19 -8.11
N ILE A 425 -15.99 -5.17 -6.78
CA ILE A 425 -17.19 -5.42 -5.97
C ILE A 425 -18.28 -4.42 -6.34
N ILE A 426 -19.48 -4.93 -6.57
CA ILE A 426 -20.66 -4.08 -6.77
C ILE A 426 -21.15 -3.62 -5.41
N ILE A 427 -21.28 -2.31 -5.24
CA ILE A 427 -21.74 -1.64 -4.01
C ILE A 427 -23.12 -1.03 -4.30
N LYS A 428 -24.14 -1.43 -3.51
CA LYS A 428 -25.54 -0.96 -3.66
C LYS A 428 -26.09 -0.45 -2.34
#